data_01e5dc7bc8f34ac5b45fc8c5bc342e1d
#
_entry.id   01e5dc7bc8f34ac5b45fc8c5bc342e1d
#
_cell.length_a   1.000
_cell.length_b   1.000
_cell.length_c   1.000
_cell.angle_alpha   90.00
_cell.angle_beta   90.00
_cell.angle_gamma   90.00
#
_symmetry.space_group_name_H-M   'P 1'
#
loop_
_entity.id
_entity.type
_entity.pdbx_description
1 polymer ?
#
loop_
_entity_poly.entity_id
_entity_poly.type
_entity_poly.pdbx_seq_one_letter_code
_entity_poly.pdbx_strand_id
1 'polypeptide(L)'
;LSKRLGYRYVHEDIIGEVAKKMGASPHRVRALERRGGTKLKKLLDKADKDHIKPSESDRSGDREEYEYVDAVRALIGDLYEQGDVVIIGRGGQHILRDKEDTCHVLLVGDINHRVRFIMESYNLSEPEALSAVKRADEARVRFLSLFSQGETPDDPLHYDLVLNMNRISLEAAEELVFSRIRYGVYNKGEKQT
;
A
#
# COMPACT_ATOMS: atom_id res chain seq x y z
N LEU A 1 15.94 5.20 -7.30
CA LEU A 1 16.09 5.41 -5.85
C LEU A 1 16.79 4.23 -5.14
N SER A 2 16.24 3.02 -5.17
CA SER A 2 16.82 1.85 -4.48
C SER A 2 18.27 1.57 -4.88
N LYS A 3 18.58 1.60 -6.18
CA LYS A 3 19.96 1.48 -6.69
C LYS A 3 20.88 2.59 -6.16
N ARG A 4 20.39 3.82 -6.10
CA ARG A 4 21.17 4.99 -5.62
C ARG A 4 21.44 4.92 -4.13
N LEU A 5 20.50 4.38 -3.35
CA LEU A 5 20.65 4.17 -1.92
C LEU A 5 21.46 2.92 -1.58
N GLY A 6 21.59 1.97 -2.49
CA GLY A 6 22.09 0.63 -2.22
C GLY A 6 21.08 -0.26 -1.50
N TYR A 7 19.80 0.08 -1.53
CA TYR A 7 18.73 -0.60 -0.82
C TYR A 7 18.08 -1.69 -1.67
N ARG A 8 17.62 -2.75 -1.01
CA ARG A 8 16.79 -3.79 -1.64
C ARG A 8 15.46 -3.21 -2.10
N TYR A 9 15.05 -3.53 -3.33
CA TYR A 9 13.74 -3.17 -3.87
C TYR A 9 12.76 -4.33 -3.73
N VAL A 10 11.60 -4.07 -3.14
CA VAL A 10 10.57 -5.08 -2.88
C VAL A 10 9.23 -4.60 -3.43
N HIS A 11 8.71 -5.32 -4.41
CA HIS A 11 7.40 -5.03 -5.04
C HIS A 11 6.59 -6.31 -5.28
N GLU A 12 6.91 -7.09 -6.35
CA GLU A 12 6.11 -8.26 -6.73
C GLU A 12 6.47 -9.51 -5.92
N ASP A 13 7.69 -9.60 -5.43
CA ASP A 13 8.19 -10.72 -4.63
C ASP A 13 7.39 -10.98 -3.36
N ILE A 14 6.72 -9.95 -2.84
CA ILE A 14 5.86 -10.03 -1.65
C ILE A 14 4.80 -11.11 -1.76
N ILE A 15 4.17 -11.27 -2.94
CA ILE A 15 3.11 -12.27 -3.12
C ILE A 15 3.63 -13.69 -2.89
N GLY A 16 4.83 -13.98 -3.38
CA GLY A 16 5.49 -15.28 -3.18
C GLY A 16 5.81 -15.54 -1.71
N GLU A 17 6.33 -14.55 -1.01
CA GLU A 17 6.69 -14.68 0.40
C GLU A 17 5.46 -14.77 1.31
N VAL A 18 4.40 -13.98 1.04
CA VAL A 18 3.11 -14.11 1.73
C VAL A 18 2.50 -15.48 1.50
N ALA A 19 2.54 -16.00 0.27
CA ALA A 19 2.05 -17.33 -0.05
C ALA A 19 2.79 -18.42 0.75
N LYS A 20 4.11 -18.32 0.88
CA LYS A 20 4.90 -19.22 1.73
C LYS A 20 4.47 -19.14 3.21
N LYS A 21 4.34 -17.94 3.77
CA LYS A 21 3.91 -17.73 5.16
C LYS A 21 2.52 -18.32 5.44
N MET A 22 1.60 -18.22 4.46
CA MET A 22 0.24 -18.77 4.57
C MET A 22 0.13 -20.26 4.23
N GLY A 23 1.19 -20.91 3.71
CA GLY A 23 1.08 -22.25 3.15
C GLY A 23 0.11 -22.33 1.95
N ALA A 24 -0.02 -21.25 1.20
CA ALA A 24 -0.97 -21.08 0.11
C ALA A 24 -0.26 -20.92 -1.25
N SER A 25 -1.00 -21.01 -2.35
CA SER A 25 -0.45 -20.70 -3.67
C SER A 25 -0.44 -19.18 -3.92
N PRO A 26 0.53 -18.65 -4.72
CA PRO A 26 0.54 -17.24 -5.12
C PRO A 26 -0.76 -16.79 -5.82
N HIS A 27 -1.41 -17.70 -6.54
CA HIS A 27 -2.70 -17.44 -7.19
C HIS A 27 -3.82 -17.17 -6.14
N ARG A 28 -3.82 -17.93 -5.04
CA ARG A 28 -4.77 -17.74 -3.93
C ARG A 28 -4.55 -16.41 -3.24
N VAL A 29 -3.30 -16.04 -2.98
CA VAL A 29 -2.95 -14.73 -2.39
C VAL A 29 -3.43 -13.58 -3.29
N ARG A 30 -3.16 -13.63 -4.61
CA ARG A 30 -3.67 -12.63 -5.56
C ARG A 30 -5.20 -12.56 -5.61
N ALA A 31 -5.88 -13.69 -5.40
CA ALA A 31 -7.35 -13.71 -5.34
C ALA A 31 -7.87 -13.02 -4.07
N LEU A 32 -7.21 -13.18 -2.93
CA LEU A 32 -7.53 -12.47 -1.69
C LEU A 32 -7.30 -10.97 -1.82
N GLU A 33 -6.19 -10.53 -2.41
CA GLU A 33 -5.94 -9.11 -2.70
C GLU A 33 -7.05 -8.47 -3.55
N ARG A 34 -7.53 -9.20 -4.56
CA ARG A 34 -8.63 -8.72 -5.42
C ARG A 34 -9.98 -8.69 -4.72
N ARG A 35 -10.20 -9.56 -3.73
CA ARG A 35 -11.47 -9.65 -2.97
C ARG A 35 -11.47 -8.73 -1.74
N GLY A 36 -10.31 -8.37 -1.23
CA GLY A 36 -10.15 -7.60 0.00
C GLY A 36 -10.98 -6.33 0.01
N GLY A 37 -11.58 -6.02 1.15
CA GLY A 37 -12.39 -4.83 1.38
C GLY A 37 -13.85 -4.91 0.90
N THR A 38 -14.25 -5.87 0.10
CA THR A 38 -15.66 -5.98 -0.35
C THR A 38 -16.56 -6.46 0.80
N LYS A 39 -16.03 -7.28 1.70
CA LYS A 39 -16.78 -7.80 2.84
C LYS A 39 -16.74 -6.85 4.05
N LEU A 40 -15.62 -6.18 4.30
CA LEU A 40 -15.54 -5.18 5.36
C LEU A 40 -16.53 -4.03 5.11
N LYS A 41 -16.66 -3.57 3.86
CA LYS A 41 -17.70 -2.60 3.49
C LYS A 41 -19.10 -3.15 3.74
N LYS A 42 -19.37 -4.43 3.42
CA LYS A 42 -20.65 -5.08 3.72
C LYS A 42 -20.90 -5.24 5.22
N LEU A 43 -19.86 -5.41 6.04
CA LEU A 43 -19.98 -5.48 7.50
C LEU A 43 -20.25 -4.10 8.11
N LEU A 44 -19.59 -3.06 7.61
CA LEU A 44 -19.85 -1.67 8.01
C LEU A 44 -21.26 -1.22 7.57
N ASP A 45 -21.69 -1.57 6.35
CA ASP A 45 -23.04 -1.32 5.85
C ASP A 45 -24.11 -2.16 6.58
N LYS A 46 -23.74 -3.29 7.20
CA LYS A 46 -24.61 -4.14 8.03
C LYS A 46 -24.68 -3.73 9.50
N ALA A 47 -23.67 -3.05 10.04
CA ALA A 47 -23.72 -2.52 11.40
C ALA A 47 -24.83 -1.50 11.58
N ASP A 48 -25.35 -0.95 10.48
CA ASP A 48 -26.48 -0.01 10.43
C ASP A 48 -27.86 -0.71 10.26
N LYS A 49 -27.89 -2.05 10.12
CA LYS A 49 -29.15 -2.83 9.97
C LYS A 49 -29.11 -4.11 10.80
N ASP A 50 -29.90 -4.12 11.86
CA ASP A 50 -30.10 -5.23 12.80
C ASP A 50 -30.34 -6.62 12.17
N HIS A 51 -29.69 -7.65 12.76
CA HIS A 51 -30.08 -9.06 12.81
C HIS A 51 -30.00 -9.91 11.52
N ILE A 52 -28.79 -10.15 10.99
CA ILE A 52 -28.59 -11.34 10.14
C ILE A 52 -27.34 -12.09 10.66
N LYS A 53 -27.52 -13.35 11.12
CA LYS A 53 -26.40 -14.24 11.50
C LYS A 53 -25.56 -14.56 10.26
N PRO A 54 -24.21 -14.46 10.32
CA PRO A 54 -23.34 -14.82 9.20
C PRO A 54 -23.41 -16.32 8.90
N SER A 55 -23.41 -16.69 7.61
CA SER A 55 -23.34 -18.11 7.21
C SER A 55 -21.94 -18.69 7.45
N GLU A 56 -21.82 -20.04 7.52
CA GLU A 56 -20.51 -20.70 7.70
C GLU A 56 -19.53 -20.36 6.56
N SER A 57 -20.01 -20.14 5.33
CA SER A 57 -19.17 -19.71 4.20
C SER A 57 -18.65 -18.28 4.35
N ASP A 58 -19.35 -17.41 5.07
CA ASP A 58 -18.87 -16.07 5.39
C ASP A 58 -17.74 -16.11 6.43
N ARG A 59 -17.82 -16.99 7.42
CA ARG A 59 -16.79 -17.16 8.45
C ARG A 59 -15.47 -17.70 7.91
N SER A 60 -15.50 -18.61 6.94
CA SER A 60 -14.26 -19.14 6.32
C SER A 60 -13.53 -18.10 5.49
N GLY A 61 -14.28 -17.23 4.77
CA GLY A 61 -13.69 -16.16 3.99
C GLY A 61 -13.10 -15.04 4.84
N ASP A 62 -13.70 -14.76 5.99
CA ASP A 62 -13.19 -13.79 6.95
C ASP A 62 -11.87 -14.29 7.60
N ARG A 63 -11.80 -15.57 7.94
CA ARG A 63 -10.59 -16.18 8.46
C ARG A 63 -9.41 -16.11 7.50
N GLU A 64 -9.62 -16.41 6.22
CA GLU A 64 -8.56 -16.28 5.19
C GLU A 64 -8.09 -14.84 5.01
N GLU A 65 -8.98 -13.86 5.12
CA GLU A 65 -8.63 -12.44 5.05
C GLU A 65 -7.77 -12.01 6.25
N TYR A 66 -8.09 -12.46 7.46
CA TYR A 66 -7.26 -12.24 8.65
C TYR A 66 -5.88 -12.90 8.51
N GLU A 67 -5.82 -14.16 8.11
CA GLU A 67 -4.56 -14.89 7.89
C GLU A 67 -3.68 -14.17 6.84
N TYR A 68 -4.30 -13.62 5.79
CA TYR A 68 -3.61 -12.82 4.79
C TYR A 68 -3.05 -11.51 5.36
N VAL A 69 -3.85 -10.75 6.10
CA VAL A 69 -3.43 -9.49 6.73
C VAL A 69 -2.27 -9.72 7.70
N ASP A 70 -2.37 -10.76 8.52
CA ASP A 70 -1.31 -11.13 9.47
C ASP A 70 -0.02 -11.56 8.76
N ALA A 71 -0.13 -12.33 7.67
CA ALA A 71 1.04 -12.72 6.87
C ALA A 71 1.73 -11.51 6.21
N VAL A 72 0.96 -10.54 5.71
CA VAL A 72 1.50 -9.29 5.16
C VAL A 72 2.17 -8.45 6.25
N ARG A 73 1.53 -8.28 7.40
CA ARG A 73 2.10 -7.55 8.55
C ARG A 73 3.41 -8.16 9.01
N ALA A 74 3.44 -9.48 9.17
CA ALA A 74 4.64 -10.20 9.57
C ALA A 74 5.77 -10.02 8.55
N LEU A 75 5.47 -10.12 7.24
CA LEU A 75 6.47 -9.94 6.19
C LEU A 75 7.02 -8.51 6.15
N ILE A 76 6.16 -7.49 6.23
CA ILE A 76 6.58 -6.09 6.26
C ILE A 76 7.42 -5.81 7.51
N GLY A 77 7.06 -6.39 8.66
CA GLY A 77 7.85 -6.33 9.87
C GLY A 77 9.23 -6.97 9.71
N ASP A 78 9.32 -8.17 9.13
CA ASP A 78 10.60 -8.84 8.84
C ASP A 78 11.48 -7.99 7.91
N LEU A 79 10.90 -7.35 6.90
CA LEU A 79 11.62 -6.46 5.98
C LEU A 79 12.13 -5.20 6.69
N TYR A 80 11.36 -4.65 7.61
CA TYR A 80 11.78 -3.52 8.45
C TYR A 80 12.98 -3.89 9.32
N GLU A 81 12.93 -5.04 10.00
CA GLU A 81 14.05 -5.50 10.85
C GLU A 81 15.33 -5.82 10.06
N GLN A 82 15.21 -6.20 8.77
CA GLN A 82 16.36 -6.36 7.88
C GLN A 82 17.01 -5.03 7.49
N GLY A 83 16.25 -3.94 7.49
CA GLY A 83 16.70 -2.61 7.09
C GLY A 83 17.01 -2.45 5.59
N ASP A 84 17.41 -1.25 5.20
CA ASP A 84 17.89 -0.91 3.85
C ASP A 84 16.95 -1.40 2.72
N VAL A 85 15.64 -1.20 2.86
CA VAL A 85 14.63 -1.68 1.94
C VAL A 85 13.74 -0.55 1.42
N VAL A 86 13.38 -0.60 0.13
CA VAL A 86 12.34 0.22 -0.49
C VAL A 86 11.15 -0.68 -0.79
N ILE A 87 10.05 -0.46 -0.10
CA ILE A 87 8.81 -1.24 -0.24
C ILE A 87 7.80 -0.42 -1.03
N ILE A 88 7.21 -1.01 -2.08
CA ILE A 88 6.19 -0.33 -2.88
C ILE A 88 4.79 -0.80 -2.47
N GLY A 89 4.03 0.12 -1.85
CA GLY A 89 2.65 -0.10 -1.43
C GLY A 89 2.52 -1.06 -0.25
N ARG A 90 1.64 -2.05 -0.36
CA ARG A 90 1.42 -3.14 0.63
C ARG A 90 0.99 -2.69 2.02
N GLY A 91 0.43 -1.49 2.12
CA GLY A 91 -0.03 -0.96 3.40
C GLY A 91 1.13 -0.59 4.36
N GLY A 92 2.35 -0.44 3.84
CA GLY A 92 3.54 -0.14 4.64
C GLY A 92 3.35 1.08 5.54
N GLN A 93 2.70 2.14 5.05
CA GLN A 93 2.40 3.35 5.82
C GLN A 93 1.47 3.12 7.02
N HIS A 94 0.65 2.07 7.00
CA HIS A 94 -0.20 1.71 8.14
C HIS A 94 0.51 0.73 9.07
N ILE A 95 1.27 -0.21 8.50
CA ILE A 95 1.94 -1.29 9.26
C ILE A 95 3.14 -0.74 10.04
N LEU A 96 3.88 0.19 9.44
CA LEU A 96 5.10 0.77 10.01
C LEU A 96 4.91 2.20 10.52
N ARG A 97 3.67 2.63 10.76
CA ARG A 97 3.30 3.99 11.19
C ARG A 97 4.14 4.51 12.35
N ASP A 98 4.36 3.67 13.36
CA ASP A 98 5.01 4.04 14.61
C ASP A 98 6.54 3.75 14.61
N LYS A 99 7.09 3.44 13.42
CA LYS A 99 8.52 3.13 13.28
C LYS A 99 9.31 4.36 12.87
N GLU A 100 10.22 4.83 13.76
CA GLU A 100 10.96 6.10 13.60
C GLU A 100 11.90 6.11 12.39
N ASP A 101 12.50 4.95 12.04
CA ASP A 101 13.49 4.83 10.96
C ASP A 101 12.84 4.50 9.60
N THR A 102 11.59 4.91 9.40
CA THR A 102 10.88 4.77 8.12
C THR A 102 10.66 6.12 7.45
N CYS A 103 10.48 6.10 6.13
CA CYS A 103 10.08 7.26 5.34
C CYS A 103 8.91 6.88 4.45
N HIS A 104 7.74 7.40 4.78
CA HIS A 104 6.51 7.15 4.04
C HIS A 104 6.30 8.22 2.98
N VAL A 105 6.22 7.79 1.71
CA VAL A 105 6.08 8.70 0.57
C VAL A 105 4.81 8.38 -0.21
N LEU A 106 3.97 9.39 -0.44
CA LEU A 106 2.81 9.31 -1.32
C LEU A 106 3.06 10.10 -2.60
N LEU A 107 2.98 9.43 -3.74
CA LEU A 107 2.99 10.08 -5.05
C LEU A 107 1.56 10.28 -5.49
N VAL A 108 1.16 11.54 -5.75
CA VAL A 108 -0.18 11.89 -6.22
C VAL A 108 -0.13 12.50 -7.62
N GLY A 109 -1.14 12.22 -8.42
CA GLY A 109 -1.32 12.80 -9.74
C GLY A 109 -2.78 12.74 -10.16
N ASP A 110 -3.25 13.74 -10.93
CA ASP A 110 -4.61 13.70 -11.45
C ASP A 110 -4.80 12.54 -12.46
N ILE A 111 -6.05 12.24 -12.74
CA ILE A 111 -6.41 11.12 -13.61
C ILE A 111 -5.80 11.27 -15.01
N ASN A 112 -5.78 12.48 -15.57
CA ASN A 112 -5.29 12.73 -16.93
C ASN A 112 -3.77 12.56 -17.02
N HIS A 113 -3.04 13.02 -16.01
CA HIS A 113 -1.59 12.81 -15.92
C HIS A 113 -1.25 11.31 -15.83
N ARG A 114 -1.94 10.57 -14.97
CA ARG A 114 -1.72 9.14 -14.79
C ARG A 114 -2.10 8.32 -16.02
N VAL A 115 -3.19 8.68 -16.71
CA VAL A 115 -3.59 8.04 -17.97
C VAL A 115 -2.53 8.24 -19.04
N ARG A 116 -2.04 9.47 -19.25
CA ARG A 116 -0.93 9.73 -20.20
C ARG A 116 0.31 8.92 -19.88
N PHE A 117 0.72 8.88 -18.61
CA PHE A 117 1.87 8.09 -18.17
C PHE A 117 1.71 6.60 -18.52
N ILE A 118 0.53 6.02 -18.30
CA ILE A 118 0.24 4.61 -18.63
C ILE A 118 0.20 4.38 -20.13
N MET A 119 -0.39 5.31 -20.91
CA MET A 119 -0.37 5.24 -22.38
C MET A 119 1.06 5.17 -22.91
N GLU A 120 1.93 6.07 -22.46
CA GLU A 120 3.33 6.16 -22.90
C GLU A 120 4.16 4.96 -22.44
N SER A 121 3.98 4.54 -21.17
CA SER A 121 4.79 3.46 -20.57
C SER A 121 4.47 2.08 -21.13
N TYR A 122 3.20 1.84 -21.53
CA TYR A 122 2.73 0.52 -21.95
C TYR A 122 2.19 0.46 -23.37
N ASN A 123 2.31 1.56 -24.12
CA ASN A 123 1.80 1.70 -25.49
C ASN A 123 0.30 1.33 -25.60
N LEU A 124 -0.52 1.84 -24.67
CA LEU A 124 -1.96 1.62 -24.63
C LEU A 124 -2.72 2.78 -25.26
N SER A 125 -3.91 2.49 -25.77
CA SER A 125 -4.89 3.53 -26.14
C SER A 125 -5.44 4.23 -24.88
N GLU A 126 -5.96 5.44 -25.03
CA GLU A 126 -6.52 6.21 -23.91
C GLU A 126 -7.64 5.45 -23.16
N PRO A 127 -8.65 4.80 -23.84
CA PRO A 127 -9.67 4.05 -23.14
C PRO A 127 -9.10 2.86 -22.31
N GLU A 128 -8.08 2.17 -22.85
CA GLU A 128 -7.42 1.07 -22.16
C GLU A 128 -6.64 1.57 -20.94
N ALA A 129 -5.87 2.65 -21.08
CA ALA A 129 -5.12 3.28 -20.01
C ALA A 129 -6.06 3.81 -18.91
N LEU A 130 -7.15 4.50 -19.27
CA LEU A 130 -8.15 4.97 -18.32
C LEU A 130 -8.79 3.82 -17.55
N SER A 131 -9.15 2.74 -18.25
CA SER A 131 -9.70 1.55 -17.62
C SER A 131 -8.68 0.88 -16.67
N ALA A 132 -7.41 0.83 -17.04
CA ALA A 132 -6.35 0.29 -16.20
C ALA A 132 -6.15 1.11 -14.92
N VAL A 133 -6.08 2.45 -15.05
CA VAL A 133 -5.95 3.37 -13.90
C VAL A 133 -7.12 3.22 -12.94
N LYS A 134 -8.36 3.22 -13.42
CA LYS A 134 -9.55 3.07 -12.56
C LYS A 134 -9.56 1.74 -11.82
N ARG A 135 -9.25 0.63 -12.52
CA ARG A 135 -9.17 -0.69 -11.86
C ARG A 135 -8.08 -0.75 -10.79
N ALA A 136 -6.93 -0.12 -11.07
CA ALA A 136 -5.83 -0.07 -10.11
C ALA A 136 -6.21 0.75 -8.86
N ASP A 137 -6.88 1.89 -9.03
CA ASP A 137 -7.37 2.73 -7.93
C ASP A 137 -8.36 1.96 -7.04
N GLU A 138 -9.36 1.33 -7.66
CA GLU A 138 -10.34 0.51 -6.93
C GLU A 138 -9.69 -0.66 -6.19
N ALA A 139 -8.73 -1.34 -6.82
CA ALA A 139 -7.99 -2.43 -6.19
C ALA A 139 -7.16 -1.92 -5.01
N ARG A 140 -6.51 -0.76 -5.18
CA ARG A 140 -5.70 -0.12 -4.12
C ARG A 140 -6.55 0.28 -2.92
N VAL A 141 -7.71 0.93 -3.15
CA VAL A 141 -8.62 1.32 -2.07
C VAL A 141 -9.11 0.09 -1.30
N ARG A 142 -9.53 -0.96 -2.01
CA ARG A 142 -9.96 -2.23 -1.38
C ARG A 142 -8.84 -2.86 -0.56
N PHE A 143 -7.62 -2.89 -1.10
CA PHE A 143 -6.47 -3.45 -0.41
C PHE A 143 -6.12 -2.66 0.85
N LEU A 144 -6.02 -1.34 0.76
CA LEU A 144 -5.64 -0.49 1.89
C LEU A 144 -6.70 -0.50 3.00
N SER A 145 -7.98 -0.70 2.68
CA SER A 145 -9.03 -0.81 3.70
C SER A 145 -8.84 -1.99 4.66
N LEU A 146 -8.03 -3.01 4.29
CA LEU A 146 -7.65 -4.10 5.18
C LEU A 146 -6.73 -3.66 6.33
N PHE A 147 -6.02 -2.54 6.16
CA PHE A 147 -5.00 -2.06 7.09
C PHE A 147 -5.36 -0.75 7.77
N SER A 148 -6.26 0.05 7.17
CA SER A 148 -6.56 1.43 7.60
C SER A 148 -7.46 1.54 8.82
N GLN A 149 -8.05 0.44 9.31
CA GLN A 149 -8.94 0.41 10.48
C GLN A 149 -10.08 1.46 10.44
N GLY A 150 -10.59 1.75 9.24
CA GLY A 150 -11.65 2.75 9.03
C GLY A 150 -11.15 4.18 8.79
N GLU A 151 -9.84 4.42 8.86
CA GLU A 151 -9.24 5.72 8.49
C GLU A 151 -9.20 5.88 6.95
N THR A 152 -9.08 7.13 6.50
CA THR A 152 -8.84 7.44 5.09
C THR A 152 -7.50 6.87 4.65
N PRO A 153 -7.44 5.95 3.68
CA PRO A 153 -6.20 5.25 3.32
C PRO A 153 -5.05 6.16 2.86
N ASP A 154 -5.37 7.31 2.28
CA ASP A 154 -4.43 8.29 1.74
C ASP A 154 -4.44 9.61 2.53
N ASP A 155 -4.70 9.55 3.83
CA ASP A 155 -4.56 10.73 4.70
C ASP A 155 -3.09 11.22 4.63
N PRO A 156 -2.86 12.49 4.24
CA PRO A 156 -1.51 13.05 4.18
C PRO A 156 -0.71 12.93 5.47
N LEU A 157 -1.39 12.85 6.62
CA LEU A 157 -0.76 12.72 7.93
C LEU A 157 -0.09 11.35 8.16
N HIS A 158 -0.34 10.39 7.28
CA HIS A 158 0.34 9.08 7.30
C HIS A 158 1.66 9.05 6.51
N TYR A 159 2.06 10.20 5.92
CA TYR A 159 3.21 10.27 5.04
C TYR A 159 4.17 11.38 5.44
N ASP A 160 5.47 11.13 5.32
CA ASP A 160 6.52 12.13 5.51
C ASP A 160 6.61 13.09 4.32
N LEU A 161 6.30 12.58 3.11
CA LEU A 161 6.29 13.35 1.87
C LEU A 161 5.05 13.02 1.05
N VAL A 162 4.34 14.07 0.59
CA VAL A 162 3.28 13.94 -0.43
C VAL A 162 3.73 14.73 -1.65
N LEU A 163 4.02 14.04 -2.75
CA LEU A 163 4.63 14.61 -3.95
C LEU A 163 3.63 14.66 -5.10
N ASN A 164 3.35 15.87 -5.58
CA ASN A 164 2.41 16.08 -6.69
C ASN A 164 3.12 15.92 -8.04
N MET A 165 2.98 14.76 -8.65
CA MET A 165 3.61 14.39 -9.91
C MET A 165 3.10 15.17 -11.14
N ASN A 166 2.03 15.94 -11.01
CA ASN A 166 1.63 16.90 -12.04
C ASN A 166 2.57 18.11 -12.11
N ARG A 167 3.34 18.38 -11.07
CA ARG A 167 4.13 19.59 -10.91
C ARG A 167 5.63 19.35 -10.86
N ILE A 168 6.04 18.13 -10.51
CA ILE A 168 7.46 17.77 -10.40
C ILE A 168 7.76 16.57 -11.28
N SER A 169 8.97 16.51 -11.82
CA SER A 169 9.45 15.37 -12.60
C SER A 169 9.79 14.18 -11.69
N LEU A 170 9.94 13.00 -12.29
CA LEU A 170 10.33 11.79 -11.57
C LEU A 170 11.72 11.94 -10.93
N GLU A 171 12.64 12.62 -11.63
CA GLU A 171 14.00 12.91 -11.15
C GLU A 171 13.96 13.83 -9.94
N ALA A 172 13.13 14.89 -9.98
CA ALA A 172 12.96 15.80 -8.85
C ALA A 172 12.32 15.08 -7.64
N ALA A 173 11.35 14.23 -7.87
CA ALA A 173 10.75 13.42 -6.83
C ALA A 173 11.77 12.46 -6.20
N GLU A 174 12.60 11.79 -7.01
CA GLU A 174 13.69 10.94 -6.52
C GLU A 174 14.67 11.73 -5.65
N GLU A 175 15.08 12.93 -6.08
CA GLU A 175 16.01 13.77 -5.32
C GLU A 175 15.46 14.20 -3.97
N LEU A 176 14.17 14.58 -3.91
CA LEU A 176 13.50 14.94 -2.66
C LEU A 176 13.47 13.77 -1.69
N VAL A 177 13.09 12.58 -2.16
CA VAL A 177 13.06 11.38 -1.32
C VAL A 177 14.45 10.96 -0.89
N PHE A 178 15.44 11.00 -1.80
CA PHE A 178 16.84 10.69 -1.48
C PHE A 178 17.38 11.63 -0.39
N SER A 179 17.15 12.93 -0.55
CA SER A 179 17.60 13.95 0.42
C SER A 179 16.95 13.75 1.78
N ARG A 180 15.63 13.42 1.82
CA ARG A 180 14.90 13.13 3.06
C ARG A 180 15.52 11.92 3.80
N ILE A 181 15.90 10.87 3.06
CA ILE A 181 16.49 9.66 3.66
C ILE A 181 17.94 9.91 4.14
N ARG A 182 18.75 10.59 3.32
CA ARG A 182 20.19 10.77 3.59
C ARG A 182 20.48 11.82 4.64
N TYR A 183 19.73 12.92 4.66
CA TYR A 183 20.03 14.07 5.52
C TYR A 183 19.07 14.19 6.70
N GLY A 184 18.09 13.32 6.76
CA GLY A 184 17.14 13.15 7.84
C GLY A 184 16.68 14.47 8.45
N VAL A 185 15.61 15.08 7.96
CA VAL A 185 15.02 16.25 8.66
C VAL A 185 14.20 15.74 9.84
N TYR A 186 14.75 14.85 10.66
CA TYR A 186 14.30 14.73 12.03
C TYR A 186 15.12 15.68 12.86
N ASN A 187 14.61 16.86 13.11
CA ASN A 187 14.81 17.43 14.43
C ASN A 187 14.27 16.38 15.40
N LYS A 188 15.15 15.58 15.99
CA LYS A 188 14.87 14.95 17.27
C LYS A 188 14.48 16.12 18.16
N GLY A 189 13.16 16.31 18.35
CA GLY A 189 12.66 17.41 19.13
C GLY A 189 13.46 17.48 20.41
N GLU A 190 14.08 18.60 20.64
CA GLU A 190 14.51 18.99 21.98
C GLU A 190 13.30 18.73 22.86
N LYS A 191 13.41 17.72 23.72
CA LYS A 191 12.46 17.54 24.81
C LYS A 191 12.50 18.86 25.56
N GLN A 192 11.47 19.68 25.35
CA GLN A 192 11.24 20.82 26.19
C GLN A 192 11.09 20.27 27.62
N THR A 193 12.15 20.42 28.39
CA THR A 193 12.19 20.25 29.83
C THR A 193 11.30 21.31 30.49
#